data_716bc57b6a67f99a670ea5ad3f8bcc36
#
_entry.id   716bc57b6a67f99a670ea5ad3f8bcc36
#
_cell.length_a   1.000
_cell.length_b   1.000
_cell.length_c   1.000
_cell.angle_alpha   90.00
_cell.angle_beta   90.00
_cell.angle_gamma   90.00
#
_symmetry.space_group_name_H-M   'P 1'
#
loop_
_entity.id
_entity.type
_entity.pdbx_description
1 polymer ?
#
loop_
_entity_poly.entity_id
_entity_poly.type
_entity_poly.pdbx_seq_one_letter_code
_entity_poly.pdbx_strand_id
1 'polypeptide(L)'
;MYKINISSRTLHFLRPAGTSRGVYTTRKSYYVTLSDTNQPDVVGIGECATLPDLSCDAMSDEEYEQKLRSFCDDFCRTGGINIDAMRPYPSMLFGLETAKAQLDAKGSINFFNTAFGRGEEGITINGLVWMGTFEEMYQRLETKLKAGFRCVKLKIGAIDFEKELDLIRHIRQAFTREQVELRVDANGAFAPEDAMPRLEALAQYDIHSIEQPIRQHQWQEMAHLCADSLLPIALDEELIGVNNPEEKVLLLDTIRPQYIILKPSLHGGMTGTREWITMARERNIDSWITSALESNIGLNAIAQLTADIYGPNITTPQGLGTGQLFTDNIPMPLEIRGDQLWISD
;
A
#
# COMPACT_ATOMS: atom_id res chain seq x y z
N MET A 1 -2.11 -27.78 18.81
CA MET A 1 -0.66 -27.51 18.48
C MET A 1 -0.61 -27.02 17.05
N TYR A 2 0.16 -25.97 16.78
CA TYR A 2 0.25 -25.39 15.44
C TYR A 2 1.39 -25.99 14.63
N LYS A 3 1.20 -26.01 13.32
CA LYS A 3 2.22 -26.38 12.34
C LYS A 3 2.29 -25.29 11.28
N ILE A 4 3.52 -24.83 10.98
CA ILE A 4 3.76 -23.85 9.92
C ILE A 4 4.69 -24.46 8.87
N ASN A 5 4.35 -24.24 7.61
CA ASN A 5 5.23 -24.50 6.48
C ASN A 5 5.57 -23.17 5.79
N ILE A 6 6.85 -23.00 5.42
CA ILE A 6 7.34 -21.84 4.67
C ILE A 6 7.67 -22.30 3.26
N SER A 7 7.16 -21.59 2.27
CA SER A 7 7.52 -21.75 0.86
C SER A 7 7.85 -20.39 0.25
N SER A 8 8.51 -20.37 -0.88
CA SER A 8 8.78 -19.12 -1.60
C SER A 8 8.45 -19.25 -3.07
N ARG A 9 8.13 -18.13 -3.69
CA ARG A 9 7.87 -18.04 -5.13
C ARG A 9 8.38 -16.71 -5.67
N THR A 10 9.02 -16.76 -6.84
CA THR A 10 9.35 -15.57 -7.60
C THR A 10 8.26 -15.32 -8.63
N LEU A 11 7.62 -14.16 -8.55
CA LEU A 11 6.60 -13.69 -9.48
C LEU A 11 7.25 -12.79 -10.54
N HIS A 12 6.72 -12.82 -11.77
CA HIS A 12 7.23 -12.06 -12.89
C HIS A 12 6.24 -10.97 -13.28
N PHE A 13 6.70 -9.71 -13.30
CA PHE A 13 5.85 -8.60 -13.71
C PHE A 13 5.50 -8.72 -15.20
N LEU A 14 4.24 -8.46 -15.53
CA LEU A 14 3.75 -8.38 -16.91
C LEU A 14 4.46 -7.27 -17.72
N ARG A 15 4.80 -6.18 -17.04
CA ARG A 15 5.63 -5.07 -17.54
C ARG A 15 6.55 -4.64 -16.42
N PRO A 16 7.77 -4.19 -16.73
CA PRO A 16 8.66 -3.68 -15.70
C PRO A 16 7.98 -2.63 -14.82
N ALA A 17 7.99 -2.83 -13.52
CA ALA A 17 7.41 -1.91 -12.54
C ALA A 17 8.44 -0.85 -12.19
N GLY A 18 8.30 0.34 -12.78
CA GLY A 18 9.15 1.50 -12.50
C GLY A 18 8.75 2.16 -11.19
N THR A 19 9.65 2.20 -10.23
CA THR A 19 9.51 2.95 -8.97
C THR A 19 10.58 4.05 -8.91
N SER A 20 10.48 4.95 -7.95
CA SER A 20 11.52 5.96 -7.69
C SER A 20 12.89 5.36 -7.32
N ARG A 21 12.93 4.09 -6.94
CA ARG A 21 14.13 3.38 -6.46
C ARG A 21 14.74 2.46 -7.51
N GLY A 22 13.98 2.08 -8.54
CA GLY A 22 14.45 1.17 -9.57
C GLY A 22 13.33 0.57 -10.39
N VAL A 23 13.69 -0.38 -11.25
CA VAL A 23 12.76 -1.10 -12.12
C VAL A 23 12.76 -2.57 -11.72
N TYR A 24 11.61 -3.05 -11.26
CA TYR A 24 11.44 -4.45 -10.91
C TYR A 24 10.86 -5.24 -12.08
N THR A 25 11.49 -6.37 -12.41
CA THR A 25 10.98 -7.34 -13.39
C THR A 25 10.43 -8.59 -12.69
N THR A 26 10.88 -8.83 -11.48
CA THR A 26 10.44 -9.96 -10.65
C THR A 26 10.25 -9.50 -9.21
N ARG A 27 9.48 -10.28 -8.45
CA ARG A 27 9.37 -10.14 -7.00
C ARG A 27 9.38 -11.52 -6.34
N LYS A 28 10.25 -11.72 -5.37
CA LYS A 28 10.24 -12.91 -4.52
C LYS A 28 9.34 -12.67 -3.31
N SER A 29 8.43 -13.60 -3.08
CA SER A 29 7.56 -13.62 -1.89
C SER A 29 7.72 -14.93 -1.15
N TYR A 30 7.64 -14.90 0.17
CA TYR A 30 7.54 -16.06 1.03
C TYR A 30 6.10 -16.22 1.48
N TYR A 31 5.67 -17.47 1.63
CA TYR A 31 4.32 -17.81 2.08
C TYR A 31 4.41 -18.67 3.31
N VAL A 32 3.71 -18.27 4.36
CA VAL A 32 3.52 -19.07 5.56
C VAL A 32 2.16 -19.74 5.48
N THR A 33 2.14 -21.06 5.59
CA THR A 33 0.91 -21.89 5.67
C THR A 33 0.78 -22.40 7.07
N LEU A 34 -0.22 -21.93 7.80
CA LEU A 34 -0.50 -22.24 9.20
C LEU A 34 -1.68 -23.20 9.32
N SER A 35 -1.56 -24.24 10.12
CA SER A 35 -2.66 -25.15 10.46
C SER A 35 -2.64 -25.54 11.94
N ASP A 36 -3.80 -25.92 12.47
CA ASP A 36 -3.89 -26.59 13.77
C ASP A 36 -3.86 -28.11 13.57
N THR A 37 -3.01 -28.81 14.31
CA THR A 37 -2.89 -30.27 14.24
C THR A 37 -4.20 -31.01 14.60
N ASN A 38 -5.13 -30.36 15.33
CA ASN A 38 -6.45 -30.88 15.61
C ASN A 38 -7.44 -30.68 14.44
N GLN A 39 -7.14 -29.81 13.51
CA GLN A 39 -7.93 -29.50 12.30
C GLN A 39 -6.99 -29.31 11.09
N PRO A 40 -6.28 -30.38 10.66
CA PRO A 40 -5.20 -30.25 9.69
C PRO A 40 -5.65 -29.80 8.29
N ASP A 41 -6.93 -29.99 7.97
CA ASP A 41 -7.51 -29.58 6.69
C ASP A 41 -7.86 -28.07 6.64
N VAL A 42 -7.87 -27.41 7.81
CA VAL A 42 -8.08 -25.96 7.90
C VAL A 42 -6.73 -25.28 7.90
N VAL A 43 -6.52 -24.44 6.88
CA VAL A 43 -5.25 -23.73 6.71
C VAL A 43 -5.47 -22.22 6.58
N GLY A 44 -4.54 -21.46 7.11
CA GLY A 44 -4.40 -20.03 6.84
C GLY A 44 -3.11 -19.79 6.09
N ILE A 45 -3.14 -18.90 5.09
CA ILE A 45 -1.99 -18.57 4.26
C ILE A 45 -1.71 -17.06 4.36
N GLY A 46 -0.46 -16.70 4.61
CA GLY A 46 -0.03 -15.31 4.61
C GLY A 46 1.19 -15.10 3.72
N GLU A 47 1.26 -13.94 3.10
CA GLU A 47 2.38 -13.53 2.27
C GLU A 47 3.32 -12.61 3.03
N CYS A 48 4.61 -12.97 3.05
CA CYS A 48 5.70 -12.18 3.59
C CYS A 48 6.57 -11.75 2.41
N ALA A 49 6.52 -10.47 2.05
CA ALA A 49 7.24 -9.99 0.86
C ALA A 49 7.80 -8.58 1.08
N THR A 50 9.10 -8.44 0.88
CA THR A 50 9.80 -7.16 0.94
C THR A 50 9.94 -6.53 -0.45
N LEU A 51 10.13 -5.23 -0.48
CA LEU A 51 10.70 -4.51 -1.63
C LEU A 51 12.16 -4.20 -1.27
N PRO A 52 13.17 -4.75 -1.98
CA PRO A 52 14.57 -4.74 -1.55
C PRO A 52 15.12 -3.35 -1.22
N ASP A 53 14.69 -2.33 -1.98
CA ASP A 53 15.20 -0.96 -1.86
C ASP A 53 14.35 -0.06 -0.95
N LEU A 54 13.27 -0.60 -0.36
CA LEU A 54 12.29 0.20 0.36
C LEU A 54 11.94 -0.34 1.74
N SER A 55 11.75 -1.67 1.87
CA SER A 55 11.32 -2.29 3.12
C SER A 55 12.40 -2.16 4.20
N CYS A 56 12.02 -1.74 5.40
CA CYS A 56 12.95 -1.64 6.54
C CYS A 56 13.45 -3.01 7.03
N ASP A 57 12.76 -4.09 6.70
CA ASP A 57 13.11 -5.48 6.98
C ASP A 57 13.68 -6.23 5.76
N ALA A 58 14.14 -5.48 4.73
CA ALA A 58 14.86 -6.07 3.60
C ALA A 58 16.23 -6.58 4.04
N MET A 59 16.54 -7.81 3.68
CA MET A 59 17.80 -8.49 3.95
C MET A 59 18.06 -9.55 2.88
N SER A 60 19.18 -10.28 2.96
CA SER A 60 19.41 -11.41 2.05
C SER A 60 18.31 -12.47 2.19
N ASP A 61 18.07 -13.21 1.12
CA ASP A 61 17.05 -14.28 1.11
C ASP A 61 17.26 -15.30 2.23
N GLU A 62 18.52 -15.65 2.48
CA GLU A 62 18.89 -16.63 3.51
C GLU A 62 18.60 -16.10 4.91
N GLU A 63 19.00 -14.85 5.20
CA GLU A 63 18.71 -14.19 6.48
C GLU A 63 17.22 -14.01 6.70
N TYR A 64 16.49 -13.63 5.65
CA TYR A 64 15.05 -13.44 5.71
C TYR A 64 14.32 -14.74 6.05
N GLU A 65 14.65 -15.82 5.33
CA GLU A 65 14.03 -17.13 5.59
C GLU A 65 14.37 -17.65 6.99
N GLN A 66 15.61 -17.50 7.44
CA GLN A 66 16.04 -17.90 8.78
C GLN A 66 15.28 -17.12 9.87
N LYS A 67 15.14 -15.81 9.70
CA LYS A 67 14.41 -14.95 10.63
C LYS A 67 12.91 -15.30 10.65
N LEU A 68 12.29 -15.45 9.48
CA LEU A 68 10.89 -15.85 9.36
C LEU A 68 10.64 -17.20 10.02
N ARG A 69 11.54 -18.18 9.81
CA ARG A 69 11.46 -19.50 10.46
C ARG A 69 11.51 -19.39 11.98
N SER A 70 12.39 -18.55 12.51
CA SER A 70 12.49 -18.30 13.95
C SER A 70 11.15 -17.78 14.54
N PHE A 71 10.46 -16.85 13.87
CA PHE A 71 9.16 -16.37 14.32
C PHE A 71 8.05 -17.43 14.17
N CYS A 72 8.10 -18.23 13.12
CA CYS A 72 7.19 -19.35 12.93
C CYS A 72 7.33 -20.42 14.04
N ASP A 73 8.58 -20.73 14.41
CA ASP A 73 8.87 -21.67 15.49
C ASP A 73 8.40 -21.13 16.86
N ASP A 74 8.60 -19.82 17.10
CA ASP A 74 8.10 -19.16 18.32
C ASP A 74 6.57 -19.21 18.38
N PHE A 75 5.89 -18.92 17.27
CA PHE A 75 4.43 -19.03 17.18
C PHE A 75 3.96 -20.47 17.43
N CYS A 76 4.61 -21.47 16.83
CA CYS A 76 4.24 -22.89 17.06
C CYS A 76 4.39 -23.29 18.52
N ARG A 77 5.38 -22.72 19.22
CA ARG A 77 5.65 -22.99 20.63
C ARG A 77 4.69 -22.28 21.59
N THR A 78 4.34 -21.01 21.30
CA THR A 78 3.54 -20.13 22.18
C THR A 78 2.06 -20.10 21.85
N GLY A 79 1.71 -20.34 20.59
CA GLY A 79 0.36 -20.20 20.04
C GLY A 79 -0.07 -18.77 19.77
N GLY A 80 0.85 -17.79 19.89
CA GLY A 80 0.59 -16.37 19.69
C GLY A 80 1.68 -15.68 18.91
N ILE A 81 1.33 -14.53 18.30
CA ILE A 81 2.28 -13.64 17.61
C ILE A 81 2.88 -12.70 18.65
N ASN A 82 4.20 -12.69 18.76
CA ASN A 82 4.92 -11.71 19.58
C ASN A 82 5.08 -10.40 18.79
N ILE A 83 4.07 -9.54 18.87
CA ILE A 83 4.01 -8.28 18.12
C ILE A 83 5.26 -7.43 18.36
N ASP A 84 5.68 -7.24 19.62
CA ASP A 84 6.80 -6.35 19.94
C ASP A 84 8.13 -6.84 19.35
N ALA A 85 8.37 -8.15 19.38
CA ALA A 85 9.54 -8.74 18.74
C ALA A 85 9.51 -8.66 17.21
N MET A 86 8.30 -8.59 16.62
CA MET A 86 8.11 -8.55 15.18
C MET A 86 7.92 -7.13 14.61
N ARG A 87 7.81 -6.08 15.45
CA ARG A 87 7.69 -4.69 14.98
C ARG A 87 8.77 -4.29 13.97
N PRO A 88 10.07 -4.67 14.12
CA PRO A 88 11.09 -4.36 13.12
C PRO A 88 10.96 -5.13 11.80
N TYR A 89 10.01 -6.09 11.69
CA TYR A 89 9.84 -6.99 10.56
C TYR A 89 8.40 -6.94 10.03
N PRO A 90 7.96 -5.78 9.48
CA PRO A 90 6.57 -5.56 9.09
C PRO A 90 6.05 -6.54 8.06
N SER A 91 6.88 -6.97 7.10
CA SER A 91 6.46 -7.93 6.07
C SER A 91 6.21 -9.33 6.65
N MET A 92 7.04 -9.76 7.59
CA MET A 92 6.88 -11.05 8.28
C MET A 92 5.67 -11.02 9.22
N LEU A 93 5.49 -9.91 9.94
CA LEU A 93 4.35 -9.70 10.82
C LEU A 93 3.04 -9.74 10.02
N PHE A 94 2.97 -9.03 8.90
CA PHE A 94 1.80 -9.04 8.01
C PHE A 94 1.44 -10.45 7.54
N GLY A 95 2.43 -11.25 7.14
CA GLY A 95 2.21 -12.63 6.72
C GLY A 95 1.69 -13.54 7.83
N LEU A 96 2.28 -13.47 9.04
CA LEU A 96 1.82 -14.27 10.17
C LEU A 96 0.42 -13.86 10.63
N GLU A 97 0.13 -12.57 10.72
CA GLU A 97 -1.19 -12.04 11.08
C GLU A 97 -2.26 -12.48 10.07
N THR A 98 -1.94 -12.43 8.76
CA THR A 98 -2.83 -12.88 7.70
C THR A 98 -3.12 -14.38 7.82
N ALA A 99 -2.08 -15.20 7.95
CA ALA A 99 -2.24 -16.66 8.10
C ALA A 99 -3.07 -17.00 9.35
N LYS A 100 -2.83 -16.29 10.46
CA LYS A 100 -3.60 -16.49 11.69
C LYS A 100 -5.06 -16.08 11.53
N ALA A 101 -5.33 -14.92 10.95
CA ALA A 101 -6.69 -14.41 10.72
C ALA A 101 -7.49 -15.37 9.82
N GLN A 102 -6.88 -15.87 8.75
CA GLN A 102 -7.51 -16.85 7.88
C GLN A 102 -7.77 -18.18 8.59
N LEU A 103 -6.82 -18.68 9.39
CA LEU A 103 -7.00 -19.90 10.19
C LEU A 103 -8.16 -19.74 11.18
N ASP A 104 -8.24 -18.61 11.88
CA ASP A 104 -9.32 -18.32 12.84
C ASP A 104 -10.69 -18.25 12.15
N ALA A 105 -10.72 -17.81 10.90
CA ALA A 105 -11.89 -17.84 10.04
C ALA A 105 -12.11 -19.22 9.37
N LYS A 106 -11.54 -20.29 9.93
CA LYS A 106 -11.67 -21.67 9.45
C LYS A 106 -11.22 -21.85 7.99
N GLY A 107 -10.16 -21.16 7.60
CA GLY A 107 -9.59 -21.20 6.27
C GLY A 107 -10.30 -20.32 5.24
N SER A 108 -11.34 -19.60 5.62
CA SER A 108 -12.04 -18.67 4.72
C SER A 108 -11.12 -17.52 4.30
N ILE A 109 -11.17 -17.17 3.01
CA ILE A 109 -10.50 -15.96 2.50
C ILE A 109 -11.20 -14.66 2.95
N ASN A 110 -12.45 -14.75 3.37
CA ASN A 110 -13.23 -13.71 4.04
C ASN A 110 -13.05 -13.83 5.56
N PHE A 111 -11.90 -13.38 6.07
CA PHE A 111 -11.56 -13.61 7.48
C PHE A 111 -12.09 -12.56 8.45
N PHE A 112 -12.64 -11.43 7.97
CA PHE A 112 -13.29 -10.44 8.83
C PHE A 112 -14.81 -10.36 8.64
N ASN A 113 -15.38 -11.18 7.76
CA ASN A 113 -16.82 -11.25 7.49
C ASN A 113 -17.46 -9.89 7.14
N THR A 114 -16.74 -9.06 6.39
CA THR A 114 -17.20 -7.76 5.91
C THR A 114 -18.15 -7.90 4.71
N ALA A 115 -18.91 -6.86 4.36
CA ALA A 115 -19.73 -6.84 3.15
C ALA A 115 -18.88 -7.07 1.88
N PHE A 116 -17.69 -6.45 1.81
CA PHE A 116 -16.72 -6.75 0.75
C PHE A 116 -16.35 -8.24 0.71
N GLY A 117 -15.97 -8.82 1.85
CA GLY A 117 -15.57 -10.21 1.91
C GLY A 117 -16.68 -11.20 1.53
N ARG A 118 -17.95 -10.82 1.69
CA ARG A 118 -19.12 -11.59 1.23
C ARG A 118 -19.52 -11.30 -0.22
N GLY A 119 -18.78 -10.44 -0.94
CA GLY A 119 -19.10 -10.07 -2.31
C GLY A 119 -20.33 -9.16 -2.46
N GLU A 120 -20.81 -8.55 -1.38
CA GLU A 120 -22.00 -7.67 -1.35
C GLU A 120 -21.69 -6.26 -1.81
N GLU A 121 -20.44 -5.81 -1.70
CA GLU A 121 -19.97 -4.50 -2.14
C GLU A 121 -18.52 -4.54 -2.62
N GLY A 122 -18.12 -3.55 -3.44
CA GLY A 122 -16.76 -3.33 -3.87
C GLY A 122 -16.05 -2.26 -3.06
N ILE A 123 -14.73 -2.29 -3.05
CA ILE A 123 -13.88 -1.22 -2.51
C ILE A 123 -13.53 -0.28 -3.65
N THR A 124 -13.85 1.02 -3.54
CA THR A 124 -13.43 2.02 -4.52
C THR A 124 -11.90 2.12 -4.56
N ILE A 125 -11.31 2.06 -5.76
CA ILE A 125 -9.86 2.07 -5.98
C ILE A 125 -9.42 3.16 -6.95
N ASN A 126 -8.20 3.65 -6.79
CA ASN A 126 -7.59 4.55 -7.76
C ASN A 126 -6.96 3.78 -8.93
N GLY A 127 -6.97 4.39 -10.10
CA GLY A 127 -6.16 3.98 -11.23
C GLY A 127 -4.73 4.51 -11.10
N LEU A 128 -3.72 3.64 -11.26
CA LEU A 128 -2.32 4.05 -11.24
C LEU A 128 -1.81 4.28 -12.66
N VAL A 129 -1.21 5.44 -12.90
CA VAL A 129 -0.47 5.80 -14.11
C VAL A 129 1.02 5.84 -13.78
N TRP A 130 1.73 4.81 -14.24
CA TRP A 130 3.17 4.66 -14.06
C TRP A 130 3.94 5.72 -14.84
N MET A 131 5.14 6.04 -14.35
CA MET A 131 6.09 6.91 -15.05
C MET A 131 6.37 6.43 -16.48
N GLY A 132 6.63 7.38 -17.37
CA GLY A 132 6.92 7.13 -18.77
C GLY A 132 7.12 8.44 -19.52
N THR A 133 7.13 8.40 -20.85
CA THR A 133 7.04 9.61 -21.67
C THR A 133 5.67 10.26 -21.52
N PHE A 134 5.54 11.52 -21.93
CA PHE A 134 4.26 12.25 -21.92
C PHE A 134 3.17 11.43 -22.65
N GLU A 135 3.44 10.94 -23.85
CA GLU A 135 2.51 10.19 -24.68
C GLU A 135 2.07 8.88 -24.02
N GLU A 136 3.02 8.15 -23.39
CA GLU A 136 2.72 6.92 -22.68
C GLU A 136 1.85 7.17 -21.44
N MET A 137 2.16 8.20 -20.66
CA MET A 137 1.39 8.55 -19.48
C MET A 137 -0.02 9.00 -19.86
N TYR A 138 -0.16 9.79 -20.92
CA TYR A 138 -1.46 10.24 -21.43
C TYR A 138 -2.32 9.06 -21.92
N GLN A 139 -1.75 8.12 -22.68
CA GLN A 139 -2.45 6.92 -23.14
C GLN A 139 -2.88 6.01 -21.98
N ARG A 140 -2.02 5.85 -20.96
CA ARG A 140 -2.35 5.08 -19.75
C ARG A 140 -3.50 5.72 -18.99
N LEU A 141 -3.49 7.05 -18.86
CA LEU A 141 -4.57 7.81 -18.25
C LEU A 141 -5.88 7.59 -18.99
N GLU A 142 -5.91 7.81 -20.32
CA GLU A 142 -7.12 7.58 -21.11
C GLU A 142 -7.66 6.16 -20.95
N THR A 143 -6.76 5.17 -20.88
CA THR A 143 -7.15 3.77 -20.65
C THR A 143 -7.86 3.61 -19.31
N LYS A 144 -7.35 4.25 -18.24
CA LYS A 144 -7.98 4.20 -16.92
C LYS A 144 -9.34 4.88 -16.90
N LEU A 145 -9.44 6.05 -17.52
CA LEU A 145 -10.71 6.79 -17.60
C LEU A 145 -11.78 6.03 -18.42
N LYS A 146 -11.38 5.43 -19.54
CA LYS A 146 -12.26 4.56 -20.35
C LYS A 146 -12.71 3.31 -19.58
N ALA A 147 -11.87 2.80 -18.67
CA ALA A 147 -12.22 1.70 -17.78
C ALA A 147 -13.13 2.12 -16.60
N GLY A 148 -13.46 3.41 -16.47
CA GLY A 148 -14.39 3.93 -15.47
C GLY A 148 -13.76 4.45 -14.19
N PHE A 149 -12.43 4.53 -14.08
CA PHE A 149 -11.77 5.09 -12.91
C PHE A 149 -12.09 6.59 -12.77
N ARG A 150 -12.53 6.98 -11.58
CA ARG A 150 -12.79 8.37 -11.20
C ARG A 150 -11.70 9.00 -10.35
N CYS A 151 -10.76 8.22 -9.85
CA CYS A 151 -9.55 8.68 -9.20
C CYS A 151 -8.35 8.10 -9.92
N VAL A 152 -7.39 8.97 -10.28
CA VAL A 152 -6.15 8.56 -10.94
C VAL A 152 -4.96 9.15 -10.18
N LYS A 153 -3.97 8.28 -9.91
CA LYS A 153 -2.68 8.67 -9.32
C LYS A 153 -1.59 8.69 -10.40
N LEU A 154 -0.98 9.87 -10.61
CA LEU A 154 0.14 10.07 -11.52
C LEU A 154 1.45 10.06 -10.74
N LYS A 155 2.40 9.25 -11.18
CA LYS A 155 3.78 9.34 -10.73
C LYS A 155 4.45 10.55 -11.39
N ILE A 156 5.09 11.42 -10.59
CA ILE A 156 5.84 12.60 -11.03
C ILE A 156 7.25 12.60 -10.45
N GLY A 157 8.09 13.55 -10.88
CA GLY A 157 9.48 13.69 -10.42
C GLY A 157 10.50 12.89 -11.22
N ALA A 158 10.11 12.25 -12.33
CA ALA A 158 11.00 11.46 -13.17
C ALA A 158 11.40 12.18 -14.49
N ILE A 159 10.59 13.10 -14.96
CA ILE A 159 10.83 13.88 -16.16
C ILE A 159 10.92 15.37 -15.81
N ASP A 160 11.15 16.21 -16.81
CA ASP A 160 11.15 17.66 -16.64
C ASP A 160 9.82 18.15 -16.03
N PHE A 161 9.87 18.96 -14.99
CA PHE A 161 8.70 19.37 -14.22
C PHE A 161 7.68 20.16 -15.05
N GLU A 162 8.14 20.96 -16.03
CA GLU A 162 7.23 21.71 -16.92
C GLU A 162 6.42 20.74 -17.79
N LYS A 163 7.01 19.63 -18.22
CA LYS A 163 6.29 18.58 -18.96
C LYS A 163 5.27 17.85 -18.09
N GLU A 164 5.57 17.66 -16.81
CA GLU A 164 4.62 17.11 -15.85
C GLU A 164 3.44 18.06 -15.63
N LEU A 165 3.70 19.36 -15.49
CA LEU A 165 2.65 20.38 -15.42
C LEU A 165 1.82 20.45 -16.70
N ASP A 166 2.44 20.31 -17.87
CA ASP A 166 1.72 20.27 -19.15
C ASP A 166 0.76 19.07 -19.23
N LEU A 167 1.19 17.89 -18.76
CA LEU A 167 0.34 16.71 -18.69
C LEU A 167 -0.86 16.96 -17.76
N ILE A 168 -0.61 17.49 -16.57
CA ILE A 168 -1.64 17.81 -15.59
C ILE A 168 -2.62 18.84 -16.15
N ARG A 169 -2.12 19.88 -16.82
CA ARG A 169 -2.92 20.91 -17.50
C ARG A 169 -3.83 20.29 -18.56
N HIS A 170 -3.33 19.40 -19.39
CA HIS A 170 -4.14 18.70 -20.40
C HIS A 170 -5.24 17.86 -19.77
N ILE A 171 -4.93 17.16 -18.66
CA ILE A 171 -5.93 16.42 -17.91
C ILE A 171 -7.04 17.34 -17.42
N ARG A 172 -6.69 18.47 -16.82
CA ARG A 172 -7.67 19.42 -16.27
C ARG A 172 -8.45 20.19 -17.34
N GLN A 173 -7.91 20.38 -18.53
CA GLN A 173 -8.66 20.91 -19.67
C GLN A 173 -9.71 19.92 -20.19
N ALA A 174 -9.44 18.63 -20.10
CA ALA A 174 -10.35 17.57 -20.55
C ALA A 174 -11.35 17.12 -19.47
N PHE A 175 -10.99 17.19 -18.19
CA PHE A 175 -11.78 16.63 -17.07
C PHE A 175 -11.73 17.59 -15.87
N THR A 176 -12.90 17.96 -15.37
CA THR A 176 -13.02 18.74 -14.13
C THR A 176 -12.67 17.86 -12.91
N ARG A 177 -12.44 18.49 -11.74
CA ARG A 177 -12.16 17.78 -10.50
C ARG A 177 -13.33 16.89 -10.02
N GLU A 178 -14.56 17.27 -10.39
CA GLU A 178 -15.77 16.50 -10.07
C GLU A 178 -15.88 15.23 -10.93
N GLN A 179 -15.28 15.24 -12.13
CA GLN A 179 -15.25 14.10 -13.03
C GLN A 179 -14.10 13.15 -12.70
N VAL A 180 -12.92 13.70 -12.34
CA VAL A 180 -11.71 12.93 -12.04
C VAL A 180 -10.95 13.55 -10.88
N GLU A 181 -10.89 12.83 -9.76
CA GLU A 181 -9.94 13.12 -8.69
C GLU A 181 -8.52 12.79 -9.18
N LEU A 182 -7.63 13.78 -9.11
CA LEU A 182 -6.24 13.62 -9.49
C LEU A 182 -5.35 13.66 -8.24
N ARG A 183 -4.59 12.61 -8.03
CA ARG A 183 -3.50 12.53 -7.05
C ARG A 183 -2.17 12.48 -7.77
N VAL A 184 -1.14 13.07 -7.19
CA VAL A 184 0.22 12.95 -7.71
C VAL A 184 1.14 12.34 -6.66
N ASP A 185 2.18 11.65 -7.11
CA ASP A 185 3.13 10.95 -6.25
C ASP A 185 4.56 11.25 -6.72
N ALA A 186 5.28 11.99 -5.90
CA ALA A 186 6.65 12.42 -6.19
C ALA A 186 7.70 11.43 -5.66
N ASN A 187 7.34 10.48 -4.79
CA ASN A 187 8.26 9.52 -4.16
C ASN A 187 9.55 10.18 -3.61
N GLY A 188 9.45 11.37 -3.04
CA GLY A 188 10.58 12.10 -2.49
C GLY A 188 11.53 12.71 -3.53
N ALA A 189 11.07 12.96 -4.73
CA ALA A 189 11.93 13.42 -5.82
C ALA A 189 12.32 14.89 -5.73
N PHE A 190 11.56 15.72 -5.01
CA PHE A 190 11.86 17.16 -4.94
C PHE A 190 12.99 17.43 -3.93
N ALA A 191 13.90 18.33 -4.30
CA ALA A 191 14.81 18.91 -3.32
C ALA A 191 14.02 19.84 -2.37
N PRO A 192 14.35 19.90 -1.07
CA PRO A 192 13.60 20.73 -0.12
C PRO A 192 13.47 22.19 -0.53
N GLU A 193 14.53 22.79 -1.11
CA GLU A 193 14.57 24.17 -1.60
C GLU A 193 13.65 24.43 -2.79
N ASP A 194 13.36 23.40 -3.61
CA ASP A 194 12.49 23.48 -4.78
C ASP A 194 11.05 23.07 -4.47
N ALA A 195 10.81 22.43 -3.32
CA ALA A 195 9.53 21.76 -3.06
C ALA A 195 8.36 22.76 -3.00
N MET A 196 8.48 23.85 -2.24
CA MET A 196 7.38 24.81 -2.08
C MET A 196 6.98 25.46 -3.42
N PRO A 197 7.89 25.99 -4.25
CA PRO A 197 7.51 26.50 -5.58
C PRO A 197 6.80 25.49 -6.47
N ARG A 198 7.21 24.20 -6.41
CA ARG A 198 6.56 23.13 -7.18
C ARG A 198 5.17 22.80 -6.63
N LEU A 199 4.99 22.80 -5.31
CA LEU A 199 3.68 22.60 -4.68
C LEU A 199 2.72 23.73 -5.04
N GLU A 200 3.18 25.00 -5.04
CA GLU A 200 2.40 26.16 -5.46
C GLU A 200 1.97 26.07 -6.93
N ALA A 201 2.87 25.62 -7.82
CA ALA A 201 2.54 25.40 -9.23
C ALA A 201 1.50 24.30 -9.42
N LEU A 202 1.64 23.18 -8.70
CA LEU A 202 0.70 22.06 -8.73
C LEU A 202 -0.66 22.42 -8.13
N ALA A 203 -0.71 23.24 -7.08
CA ALA A 203 -1.95 23.64 -6.40
C ALA A 203 -2.95 24.37 -7.33
N GLN A 204 -2.48 24.92 -8.48
CA GLN A 204 -3.33 25.61 -9.44
C GLN A 204 -4.22 24.68 -10.26
N TYR A 205 -4.04 23.37 -10.15
CA TYR A 205 -4.70 22.36 -11.00
C TYR A 205 -5.73 21.49 -10.28
N ASP A 206 -6.29 21.93 -9.17
CA ASP A 206 -7.29 21.17 -8.39
C ASP A 206 -6.86 19.72 -8.09
N ILE A 207 -5.57 19.52 -7.79
CA ILE A 207 -5.03 18.22 -7.38
C ILE A 207 -5.49 17.94 -5.95
N HIS A 208 -5.97 16.71 -5.69
CA HIS A 208 -6.44 16.30 -4.37
C HIS A 208 -5.30 16.29 -3.34
N SER A 209 -4.17 15.70 -3.70
CA SER A 209 -3.02 15.58 -2.80
C SER A 209 -1.75 15.21 -3.56
N ILE A 210 -0.61 15.55 -2.95
CA ILE A 210 0.70 15.05 -3.35
C ILE A 210 1.24 14.06 -2.32
N GLU A 211 1.69 12.89 -2.81
CA GLU A 211 2.33 11.87 -2.00
C GLU A 211 3.84 12.12 -1.96
N GLN A 212 4.41 12.17 -0.75
CA GLN A 212 5.83 12.25 -0.43
C GLN A 212 6.63 13.21 -1.33
N PRO A 213 6.46 14.54 -1.20
CA PRO A 213 7.12 15.51 -2.08
C PRO A 213 8.64 15.50 -1.95
N ILE A 214 9.19 15.44 -0.73
CA ILE A 214 10.63 15.35 -0.43
C ILE A 214 11.00 14.01 0.17
N ARG A 215 12.27 13.68 0.18
CA ARG A 215 12.77 12.41 0.75
C ARG A 215 12.43 12.29 2.23
N GLN A 216 12.22 11.06 2.68
CA GLN A 216 11.98 10.73 4.08
C GLN A 216 13.14 11.16 4.99
N HIS A 217 12.88 11.24 6.30
CA HIS A 217 13.80 11.62 7.37
C HIS A 217 14.16 13.12 7.39
N GLN A 218 13.33 13.96 6.79
CA GLN A 218 13.43 15.41 6.79
C GLN A 218 12.17 16.02 7.45
N TRP A 219 11.91 15.62 8.69
CA TRP A 219 10.64 15.92 9.38
C TRP A 219 10.35 17.43 9.52
N GLN A 220 11.38 18.26 9.75
CA GLN A 220 11.18 19.69 9.92
C GLN A 220 10.81 20.35 8.60
N GLU A 221 11.52 20.01 7.53
CA GLU A 221 11.23 20.49 6.17
C GLU A 221 9.84 20.03 5.73
N MET A 222 9.50 18.76 5.96
CA MET A 222 8.18 18.22 5.64
C MET A 222 7.08 18.90 6.46
N ALA A 223 7.32 19.21 7.74
CA ALA A 223 6.39 19.94 8.59
C ALA A 223 6.12 21.36 8.07
N HIS A 224 7.15 22.07 7.61
CA HIS A 224 6.98 23.38 6.95
C HIS A 224 6.14 23.26 5.68
N LEU A 225 6.42 22.25 4.83
CA LEU A 225 5.63 22.02 3.63
C LEU A 225 4.16 21.72 3.97
N CYS A 226 3.89 20.88 4.97
CA CYS A 226 2.53 20.54 5.40
C CYS A 226 1.77 21.74 5.99
N ALA A 227 2.48 22.66 6.65
CA ALA A 227 1.88 23.85 7.26
C ALA A 227 1.55 24.96 6.23
N ASP A 228 2.41 25.13 5.23
CA ASP A 228 2.38 26.30 4.35
C ASP A 228 1.81 26.00 2.95
N SER A 229 1.83 24.73 2.51
CA SER A 229 1.33 24.35 1.19
C SER A 229 -0.19 24.43 1.08
N LEU A 230 -0.69 24.98 -0.03
CA LEU A 230 -2.10 24.89 -0.42
C LEU A 230 -2.49 23.52 -0.96
N LEU A 231 -1.52 22.76 -1.47
CA LEU A 231 -1.72 21.40 -1.95
C LEU A 231 -1.56 20.43 -0.77
N PRO A 232 -2.60 19.67 -0.40
CA PRO A 232 -2.52 18.71 0.70
C PRO A 232 -1.45 17.64 0.50
N ILE A 233 -0.72 17.31 1.56
CA ILE A 233 0.39 16.35 1.52
C ILE A 233 -0.02 15.04 2.17
N ALA A 234 0.34 13.94 1.51
CA ALA A 234 0.19 12.58 2.00
C ALA A 234 1.57 11.95 2.26
N LEU A 235 1.78 11.37 3.43
CA LEU A 235 3.02 10.67 3.77
C LEU A 235 2.92 9.19 3.39
N ASP A 236 3.96 8.65 2.76
CA ASP A 236 4.15 7.24 2.43
C ASP A 236 5.50 6.74 2.95
N GLU A 237 6.59 7.03 2.25
CA GLU A 237 7.93 6.56 2.62
C GLU A 237 8.40 7.05 3.99
N GLU A 238 7.87 8.17 4.46
CA GLU A 238 8.17 8.71 5.80
C GLU A 238 7.79 7.76 6.93
N LEU A 239 6.75 6.93 6.71
CA LEU A 239 6.21 6.02 7.71
C LEU A 239 7.01 4.71 7.81
N ILE A 240 7.84 4.39 6.79
CA ILE A 240 8.58 3.13 6.72
C ILE A 240 9.68 3.10 7.78
N GLY A 241 9.68 2.04 8.60
CA GLY A 241 10.65 1.88 9.69
C GLY A 241 10.24 2.55 11.00
N VAL A 242 9.19 3.38 11.01
CA VAL A 242 8.62 3.96 12.23
C VAL A 242 7.61 2.95 12.80
N ASN A 243 8.13 1.97 13.52
CA ASN A 243 7.37 0.81 13.96
C ASN A 243 6.87 0.89 15.41
N ASN A 244 7.47 1.74 16.23
CA ASN A 244 7.07 1.95 17.62
C ASN A 244 5.89 2.90 17.73
N PRO A 245 4.89 2.62 18.60
CA PRO A 245 3.74 3.52 18.80
C PRO A 245 4.13 4.95 19.21
N GLU A 246 5.10 5.12 20.08
CA GLU A 246 5.57 6.43 20.53
C GLU A 246 6.22 7.23 19.41
N GLU A 247 6.98 6.57 18.51
CA GLU A 247 7.61 7.21 17.35
C GLU A 247 6.54 7.60 16.31
N LYS A 248 5.50 6.78 16.13
CA LYS A 248 4.35 7.12 15.27
C LYS A 248 3.65 8.39 15.73
N VAL A 249 3.37 8.49 17.02
CA VAL A 249 2.80 9.69 17.65
C VAL A 249 3.70 10.89 17.42
N LEU A 250 5.00 10.77 17.70
CA LEU A 250 5.97 11.84 17.53
C LEU A 250 6.05 12.33 16.09
N LEU A 251 6.05 11.41 15.10
CA LEU A 251 6.04 11.76 13.69
C LEU A 251 4.79 12.56 13.31
N LEU A 252 3.60 12.05 13.67
CA LEU A 252 2.34 12.71 13.33
C LEU A 252 2.20 14.09 13.99
N ASP A 253 2.63 14.21 15.25
CA ASP A 253 2.59 15.49 15.98
C ASP A 253 3.62 16.50 15.44
N THR A 254 4.73 16.04 14.89
CA THR A 254 5.78 16.88 14.32
C THR A 254 5.40 17.38 12.94
N ILE A 255 5.03 16.45 12.03
CA ILE A 255 4.83 16.78 10.60
C ILE A 255 3.42 17.32 10.35
N ARG A 256 2.39 16.74 10.99
CA ARG A 256 0.98 17.11 10.83
C ARG A 256 0.52 17.10 9.37
N PRO A 257 0.70 16.00 8.64
CA PRO A 257 0.25 15.91 7.26
C PRO A 257 -1.28 15.93 7.18
N GLN A 258 -1.84 16.16 5.98
CA GLN A 258 -3.28 16.04 5.75
C GLN A 258 -3.70 14.58 5.59
N TYR A 259 -2.80 13.74 5.06
CA TYR A 259 -3.06 12.33 4.80
C TYR A 259 -1.86 11.45 5.15
N ILE A 260 -2.14 10.18 5.47
CA ILE A 260 -1.14 9.11 5.49
C ILE A 260 -1.58 7.96 4.58
N ILE A 261 -0.61 7.32 3.94
CA ILE A 261 -0.82 6.19 3.03
C ILE A 261 -0.20 4.95 3.66
N LEU A 262 -0.98 3.89 3.76
CA LEU A 262 -0.53 2.72 4.49
C LEU A 262 -0.39 1.51 3.56
N LYS A 263 0.76 0.86 3.67
CA LYS A 263 1.09 -0.42 3.03
C LYS A 263 1.34 -1.43 4.14
N PRO A 264 0.38 -2.29 4.48
CA PRO A 264 0.48 -3.15 5.66
C PRO A 264 1.78 -3.95 5.75
N SER A 265 2.31 -4.45 4.62
CA SER A 265 3.60 -5.17 4.58
C SER A 265 4.82 -4.29 4.84
N LEU A 266 4.70 -2.95 4.83
CA LEU A 266 5.78 -1.99 5.09
C LEU A 266 5.61 -1.24 6.41
N HIS A 267 4.38 -1.09 6.91
CA HIS A 267 4.03 -0.19 8.00
C HIS A 267 3.58 -0.92 9.28
N GLY A 268 4.12 -2.13 9.51
CA GLY A 268 3.94 -2.85 10.77
C GLY A 268 2.82 -3.89 10.76
N GLY A 269 2.50 -4.48 9.60
CA GLY A 269 1.47 -5.52 9.49
C GLY A 269 0.06 -4.97 9.63
N MET A 270 -0.90 -5.83 9.96
CA MET A 270 -2.27 -5.43 10.26
C MET A 270 -2.32 -4.61 11.56
N THR A 271 -1.58 -5.03 12.57
CA THR A 271 -1.49 -4.31 13.86
C THR A 271 -0.98 -2.90 13.66
N GLY A 272 0.17 -2.73 13.01
CA GLY A 272 0.77 -1.42 12.79
C GLY A 272 -0.10 -0.51 11.91
N THR A 273 -0.80 -1.06 10.92
CA THR A 273 -1.75 -0.32 10.10
C THR A 273 -2.91 0.24 10.93
N ARG A 274 -3.49 -0.58 11.82
CA ARG A 274 -4.56 -0.13 12.74
C ARG A 274 -4.07 0.93 13.71
N GLU A 275 -2.87 0.78 14.26
CA GLU A 275 -2.25 1.78 15.13
C GLU A 275 -2.11 3.12 14.41
N TRP A 276 -1.52 3.14 13.21
CA TRP A 276 -1.35 4.34 12.39
C TRP A 276 -2.68 5.05 12.13
N ILE A 277 -3.70 4.32 11.69
CA ILE A 277 -5.03 4.89 11.36
C ILE A 277 -5.71 5.44 12.61
N THR A 278 -5.62 4.74 13.75
CA THR A 278 -6.19 5.22 15.01
C THR A 278 -5.54 6.53 15.45
N MET A 279 -4.20 6.57 15.47
CA MET A 279 -3.44 7.76 15.86
C MET A 279 -3.64 8.94 14.91
N ALA A 280 -3.78 8.67 13.60
CA ALA A 280 -4.07 9.67 12.58
C ALA A 280 -5.46 10.28 12.77
N ARG A 281 -6.49 9.45 12.98
CA ARG A 281 -7.88 9.91 13.23
C ARG A 281 -8.00 10.80 14.46
N GLU A 282 -7.27 10.50 15.53
CA GLU A 282 -7.21 11.34 16.75
C GLU A 282 -6.65 12.74 16.47
N ARG A 283 -5.94 12.91 15.34
CA ARG A 283 -5.30 14.17 14.90
C ARG A 283 -5.99 14.82 13.70
N ASN A 284 -7.16 14.31 13.29
CA ASN A 284 -7.86 14.72 12.07
C ASN A 284 -7.00 14.57 10.79
N ILE A 285 -6.17 13.55 10.76
CA ILE A 285 -5.39 13.14 9.60
C ILE A 285 -6.13 11.98 8.93
N ASP A 286 -6.49 12.16 7.65
CA ASP A 286 -7.15 11.11 6.88
C ASP A 286 -6.15 10.09 6.33
N SER A 287 -6.66 8.96 5.85
CA SER A 287 -5.80 7.87 5.39
C SER A 287 -6.45 7.04 4.29
N TRP A 288 -5.62 6.37 3.51
CA TRP A 288 -6.04 5.25 2.68
C TRP A 288 -4.98 4.14 2.68
N ILE A 289 -5.42 2.94 2.30
CA ILE A 289 -4.56 1.77 2.25
C ILE A 289 -4.23 1.45 0.79
N THR A 290 -2.98 1.06 0.55
CA THR A 290 -2.48 0.64 -0.76
C THR A 290 -1.67 -0.64 -0.63
N SER A 291 -1.51 -1.37 -1.73
CA SER A 291 -0.60 -2.51 -1.78
C SER A 291 0.85 -2.04 -2.04
N ALA A 292 1.80 -2.87 -1.62
CA ALA A 292 3.21 -2.76 -1.95
C ALA A 292 3.61 -3.81 -3.00
N LEU A 293 2.78 -4.04 -4.01
CA LEU A 293 2.99 -4.99 -5.11
C LEU A 293 2.99 -6.46 -4.63
N GLU A 294 2.18 -6.82 -3.66
CA GLU A 294 1.99 -8.20 -3.22
C GLU A 294 1.33 -9.05 -4.31
N SER A 295 1.45 -10.38 -4.17
CA SER A 295 0.60 -11.31 -4.93
C SER A 295 -0.87 -11.15 -4.54
N ASN A 296 -1.77 -11.84 -5.24
CA ASN A 296 -3.18 -11.78 -4.88
C ASN A 296 -3.49 -12.34 -3.47
N ILE A 297 -2.61 -13.13 -2.86
CA ILE A 297 -2.75 -13.54 -1.46
C ILE A 297 -2.63 -12.33 -0.53
N GLY A 298 -1.54 -11.57 -0.66
CA GLY A 298 -1.34 -10.34 0.12
C GLY A 298 -2.36 -9.28 -0.24
N LEU A 299 -2.71 -9.12 -1.52
CA LEU A 299 -3.71 -8.15 -1.97
C LEU A 299 -5.09 -8.45 -1.36
N ASN A 300 -5.53 -9.73 -1.32
CA ASN A 300 -6.76 -10.09 -0.64
C ASN A 300 -6.70 -9.73 0.85
N ALA A 301 -5.60 -10.04 1.52
CA ALA A 301 -5.43 -9.70 2.93
C ALA A 301 -5.53 -8.19 3.20
N ILE A 302 -4.91 -7.38 2.33
CA ILE A 302 -4.99 -5.91 2.40
C ILE A 302 -6.42 -5.43 2.16
N ALA A 303 -7.13 -6.00 1.18
CA ALA A 303 -8.51 -5.65 0.87
C ALA A 303 -9.47 -6.02 2.03
N GLN A 304 -9.32 -7.20 2.63
CA GLN A 304 -10.08 -7.61 3.80
C GLN A 304 -9.83 -6.67 5.00
N LEU A 305 -8.56 -6.32 5.27
CA LEU A 305 -8.18 -5.38 6.31
C LEU A 305 -8.76 -3.98 6.05
N THR A 306 -8.74 -3.52 4.80
CA THR A 306 -9.30 -2.23 4.37
C THR A 306 -10.80 -2.16 4.66
N ALA A 307 -11.53 -3.20 4.25
CA ALA A 307 -12.97 -3.28 4.49
C ALA A 307 -13.33 -3.34 5.98
N ASP A 308 -12.50 -4.01 6.79
CA ASP A 308 -12.71 -4.09 8.24
C ASP A 308 -12.43 -2.75 8.96
N ILE A 309 -11.41 -2.01 8.53
CA ILE A 309 -11.03 -0.72 9.13
C ILE A 309 -11.98 0.42 8.77
N TYR A 310 -12.36 0.51 7.50
CA TYR A 310 -13.19 1.63 7.00
C TYR A 310 -14.69 1.31 7.02
N GLY A 311 -15.06 0.05 7.20
CA GLY A 311 -16.46 -0.39 7.21
C GLY A 311 -17.08 -0.41 5.80
N PRO A 312 -18.42 -0.43 5.71
CA PRO A 312 -19.13 -0.46 4.43
C PRO A 312 -19.11 0.91 3.73
N ASN A 313 -19.37 0.89 2.40
CA ASN A 313 -19.46 2.07 1.55
C ASN A 313 -18.17 2.90 1.50
N ILE A 314 -17.04 2.26 1.23
CA ILE A 314 -15.74 2.93 1.10
C ILE A 314 -15.74 3.81 -0.15
N THR A 315 -15.86 5.13 0.04
CA THR A 315 -15.87 6.12 -1.05
C THR A 315 -14.49 6.72 -1.33
N THR A 316 -13.61 6.79 -0.34
CA THR A 316 -12.22 7.22 -0.53
C THR A 316 -11.47 6.17 -1.36
N PRO A 317 -10.95 6.52 -2.55
CA PRO A 317 -10.27 5.56 -3.40
C PRO A 317 -9.00 4.99 -2.74
N GLN A 318 -8.94 3.66 -2.66
CA GLN A 318 -7.84 2.89 -2.09
C GLN A 318 -6.85 2.45 -3.17
N GLY A 319 -5.60 2.14 -2.81
CA GLY A 319 -4.57 1.75 -3.78
C GLY A 319 -4.50 0.23 -4.02
N LEU A 320 -5.62 -0.42 -4.32
CA LEU A 320 -5.73 -1.88 -4.39
C LEU A 320 -5.87 -2.44 -5.81
N GLY A 321 -5.51 -1.65 -6.83
CA GLY A 321 -5.63 -2.05 -8.24
C GLY A 321 -4.44 -2.85 -8.78
N THR A 322 -3.65 -3.55 -7.96
CA THR A 322 -2.37 -4.17 -8.34
C THR A 322 -2.44 -5.66 -8.66
N GLY A 323 -3.60 -6.30 -8.55
CA GLY A 323 -3.75 -7.75 -8.75
C GLY A 323 -3.40 -8.28 -10.14
N GLN A 324 -3.32 -7.42 -11.16
CA GLN A 324 -3.03 -7.79 -12.55
C GLN A 324 -1.60 -7.48 -12.98
N LEU A 325 -0.69 -7.24 -12.04
CA LEU A 325 0.70 -6.83 -12.37
C LEU A 325 1.61 -7.99 -12.78
N PHE A 326 1.27 -9.24 -12.42
CA PHE A 326 2.12 -10.41 -12.64
C PHE A 326 1.55 -11.33 -13.71
N THR A 327 2.42 -11.95 -14.50
CA THR A 327 2.06 -12.97 -15.50
C THR A 327 1.67 -14.30 -14.85
N ASP A 328 2.18 -14.58 -13.67
CA ASP A 328 2.11 -15.84 -12.93
C ASP A 328 1.60 -15.65 -11.49
N ASN A 329 0.69 -14.68 -11.31
CA ASN A 329 0.10 -14.40 -10.00
C ASN A 329 -0.64 -15.63 -9.43
N ILE A 330 -0.80 -15.65 -8.11
CA ILE A 330 -1.55 -16.71 -7.44
C ILE A 330 -3.04 -16.43 -7.60
N PRO A 331 -3.83 -17.39 -8.10
CA PRO A 331 -5.27 -17.19 -8.27
C PRO A 331 -5.97 -16.86 -6.94
N MET A 332 -6.76 -15.80 -6.94
CA MET A 332 -7.68 -15.40 -5.87
C MET A 332 -8.94 -14.82 -6.53
N PRO A 333 -10.10 -14.93 -5.91
CA PRO A 333 -11.35 -14.42 -6.48
C PRO A 333 -11.45 -12.89 -6.34
N LEU A 334 -10.46 -12.18 -6.87
CA LEU A 334 -10.39 -10.72 -6.90
C LEU A 334 -10.64 -10.22 -8.32
N GLU A 335 -11.59 -9.34 -8.49
CA GLU A 335 -11.96 -8.78 -9.77
C GLU A 335 -12.09 -7.25 -9.70
N ILE A 336 -11.63 -6.56 -10.74
CA ILE A 336 -11.83 -5.11 -10.89
C ILE A 336 -13.06 -4.90 -11.80
N ARG A 337 -14.08 -4.23 -11.27
CA ARG A 337 -15.30 -3.82 -11.98
C ARG A 337 -15.38 -2.29 -11.96
N GLY A 338 -15.12 -1.65 -13.10
CA GLY A 338 -15.04 -0.19 -13.17
C GLY A 338 -13.89 0.33 -12.29
N ASP A 339 -14.22 1.17 -11.33
CA ASP A 339 -13.30 1.73 -10.35
C ASP A 339 -13.37 1.04 -8.96
N GLN A 340 -13.82 -0.21 -8.92
CA GLN A 340 -13.97 -0.98 -7.69
C GLN A 340 -13.29 -2.34 -7.75
N LEU A 341 -12.68 -2.74 -6.63
CA LEU A 341 -12.20 -4.11 -6.38
C LEU A 341 -13.32 -4.91 -5.72
N TRP A 342 -13.59 -6.11 -6.22
CA TRP A 342 -14.63 -7.03 -5.77
C TRP A 342 -14.05 -8.40 -5.42
N ILE A 343 -14.75 -9.11 -4.51
CA ILE A 343 -14.65 -10.58 -4.44
C ILE A 343 -15.62 -11.12 -5.49
N SER A 344 -15.12 -11.91 -6.45
CA SER A 344 -15.94 -12.65 -7.39
C SER A 344 -16.42 -13.98 -6.80
N ASP A 345 -17.55 -14.45 -7.27
CA ASP A 345 -18.12 -15.76 -6.91
C ASP A 345 -17.22 -16.92 -7.37
#